data_63a4d5cf66e67e62b583250e5427a0f9
#
_entry.id   63a4d5cf66e67e62b583250e5427a0f9
#
_cell.length_a   1.000
_cell.length_b   1.000
_cell.length_c   1.000
_cell.angle_alpha   90.00
_cell.angle_beta   90.00
_cell.angle_gamma   90.00
#
_symmetry.space_group_name_H-M   'P 1'
#
loop_
_entity.id
_entity.type
_entity.pdbx_description
1 polymer ?
#
loop_
_entity_poly.entity_id
_entity_poly.type
_entity_poly.pdbx_seq_one_letter_code
_entity_poly.pdbx_strand_id
1 'polypeptide(L)'
;MNRTEASKKAAALVAQMTIEEAASQLLNSAPAIPRLGIPAYDWWNEALHGVARAGTATCYPQAIGLGATFEHDLLHDIAKSIALEARAKYNA
;
A
#
# COMPACT_ATOMS: atom_id res chain seq x y z
N MET A 1 -3.03 13.04 9.65
CA MET A 1 -2.17 12.29 10.61
C MET A 1 -0.78 12.19 10.01
N ASN A 2 0.24 12.62 10.72
CA ASN A 2 1.61 12.51 10.25
C ASN A 2 2.19 11.10 10.55
N ARG A 3 3.36 10.79 9.97
CA ARG A 3 3.99 9.48 10.10
C ARG A 3 4.33 9.10 11.56
N THR A 4 4.73 10.07 12.37
CA THR A 4 5.07 9.85 13.79
C THR A 4 3.84 9.50 14.62
N GLU A 5 2.73 10.18 14.39
CA GLU A 5 1.45 9.87 15.05
C GLU A 5 0.91 8.50 14.63
N ALA A 6 1.02 8.17 13.34
CA ALA A 6 0.63 6.86 12.83
C ALA A 6 1.44 5.74 13.50
N SER A 7 2.77 5.89 13.60
CA SER A 7 3.64 4.92 14.27
C SER A 7 3.30 4.74 15.74
N LYS A 8 3.01 5.83 16.46
CA LYS A 8 2.60 5.74 17.88
C LYS A 8 1.28 4.98 18.04
N LYS A 9 0.29 5.26 17.20
CA LYS A 9 -0.99 4.54 17.22
C LYS A 9 -0.82 3.07 16.87
N ALA A 10 -0.03 2.75 15.85
CA ALA A 10 0.27 1.37 15.47
C ALA A 10 0.95 0.62 16.61
N ALA A 11 1.98 1.20 17.26
CA ALA A 11 2.65 0.59 18.40
C ALA A 11 1.70 0.32 19.57
N ALA A 12 0.79 1.25 19.87
CA ALA A 12 -0.20 1.08 20.92
C ALA A 12 -1.22 -0.04 20.62
N LEU A 13 -1.60 -0.23 19.35
CA LEU A 13 -2.46 -1.34 18.92
C LEU A 13 -1.72 -2.68 18.99
N VAL A 14 -0.49 -2.73 18.47
CA VAL A 14 0.34 -3.95 18.48
C VAL A 14 0.59 -4.43 19.93
N ALA A 15 0.83 -3.51 20.86
CA ALA A 15 1.02 -3.86 22.27
C ALA A 15 -0.20 -4.54 22.94
N GLN A 16 -1.37 -4.44 22.33
CA GLN A 16 -2.61 -5.06 22.80
C GLN A 16 -2.95 -6.37 22.08
N MET A 17 -2.23 -6.70 21.01
CA MET A 17 -2.45 -7.93 20.23
C MET A 17 -1.90 -9.15 20.94
N THR A 18 -2.56 -10.29 20.74
CA THR A 18 -1.94 -11.58 21.00
C THR A 18 -0.90 -11.89 19.92
N ILE A 19 -0.05 -12.89 20.17
CA ILE A 19 0.95 -13.32 19.17
C ILE A 19 0.25 -13.82 17.89
N GLU A 20 -0.85 -14.55 18.02
CA GLU A 20 -1.64 -15.05 16.89
C GLU A 20 -2.26 -13.91 16.09
N GLU A 21 -2.82 -12.92 16.77
CA GLU A 21 -3.36 -11.72 16.10
C GLU A 21 -2.27 -10.96 15.37
N ALA A 22 -1.14 -10.70 16.01
CA ALA A 22 -0.02 -10.02 15.38
C ALA A 22 0.52 -10.80 14.16
N ALA A 23 0.66 -12.12 14.27
CA ALA A 23 1.07 -12.97 13.16
C ALA A 23 0.08 -12.95 12.00
N SER A 24 -1.22 -12.93 12.30
CA SER A 24 -2.26 -12.86 11.26
C SER A 24 -2.19 -11.59 10.40
N GLN A 25 -1.72 -10.48 10.98
CA GLN A 25 -1.57 -9.20 10.26
C GLN A 25 -0.40 -9.19 9.26
N LEU A 26 0.46 -10.21 9.27
CA LEU A 26 1.53 -10.37 8.28
C LEU A 26 1.06 -11.03 6.99
N LEU A 27 -0.17 -11.54 6.94
CA LEU A 27 -0.78 -12.08 5.73
C LEU A 27 -1.26 -10.95 4.84
N ASN A 28 -1.17 -11.13 3.52
CA ASN A 28 -1.70 -10.15 2.56
C ASN A 28 -3.23 -9.95 2.68
N SER A 29 -3.96 -10.99 3.05
CA SER A 29 -5.36 -10.92 3.48
C SER A 29 -5.41 -10.87 5.00
N ALA A 30 -5.07 -9.72 5.57
CA ALA A 30 -5.05 -9.52 7.01
C ALA A 30 -6.48 -9.52 7.57
N PRO A 31 -6.84 -10.44 8.49
CA PRO A 31 -8.18 -10.50 9.05
C PRO A 31 -8.47 -9.31 9.96
N ALA A 32 -9.75 -9.02 10.16
CA ALA A 32 -10.17 -8.03 11.14
C ALA A 32 -9.82 -8.46 12.57
N ILE A 33 -9.54 -7.49 13.43
CA ILE A 33 -9.45 -7.67 14.89
C ILE A 33 -10.48 -6.74 15.55
N PRO A 34 -11.77 -7.20 15.61
CA PRO A 34 -12.89 -6.32 16.03
C PRO A 34 -12.70 -5.72 17.43
N ARG A 35 -12.12 -6.46 18.38
CA ARG A 35 -11.88 -5.97 19.75
C ARG A 35 -10.92 -4.78 19.81
N LEU A 36 -10.09 -4.59 18.78
CA LEU A 36 -9.16 -3.47 18.65
C LEU A 36 -9.62 -2.43 17.62
N GLY A 37 -10.80 -2.63 17.01
CA GLY A 37 -11.33 -1.76 15.97
C GLY A 37 -10.52 -1.80 14.67
N ILE A 38 -9.78 -2.89 14.42
CA ILE A 38 -8.98 -3.07 13.21
C ILE A 38 -9.83 -3.78 12.17
N PRO A 39 -10.13 -3.15 11.00
CA PRO A 39 -10.85 -3.79 9.92
C PRO A 39 -9.97 -4.82 9.21
N ALA A 40 -10.61 -5.76 8.48
CA ALA A 40 -9.89 -6.61 7.54
C ALA A 40 -9.28 -5.75 6.43
N TYR A 41 -8.09 -6.11 5.98
CA TYR A 41 -7.39 -5.39 4.93
C TYR A 41 -6.63 -6.34 4.02
N ASP A 42 -6.96 -6.29 2.73
CA ASP A 42 -6.22 -6.99 1.69
C ASP A 42 -5.24 -6.00 1.05
N TRP A 43 -3.96 -6.10 1.45
CA TRP A 43 -2.94 -5.13 1.02
C TRP A 43 -2.14 -5.59 -0.19
N TRP A 44 -2.44 -6.75 -0.77
CA TRP A 44 -1.73 -7.21 -1.95
C TRP A 44 -2.01 -6.30 -3.15
N ASN A 45 -0.96 -5.69 -3.67
CA ASN A 45 -1.00 -4.97 -4.94
C ASN A 45 0.40 -4.92 -5.56
N GLU A 46 0.43 -4.79 -6.88
CA GLU A 46 1.63 -4.56 -7.66
C GLU A 46 1.48 -3.23 -8.40
N ALA A 47 2.51 -2.39 -8.33
CA ALA A 47 2.48 -1.06 -8.92
C ALA A 47 3.74 -0.74 -9.73
N LEU A 48 4.49 -1.76 -10.18
CA LEU A 48 5.76 -1.60 -10.88
C LEU A 48 5.64 -0.75 -12.16
N HIS A 49 4.49 -0.81 -12.82
CA HIS A 49 4.17 -0.01 -14.01
C HIS A 49 2.71 0.44 -14.04
N GLY A 50 2.14 0.69 -12.86
CA GLY A 50 0.76 1.13 -12.68
C GLY A 50 -0.09 0.14 -11.89
N VAL A 51 -1.34 0.52 -11.62
CA VAL A 51 -2.28 -0.23 -10.76
C VAL A 51 -3.44 -0.84 -11.56
N ALA A 52 -3.25 -1.10 -12.87
CA ALA A 52 -4.30 -1.64 -13.74
C ALA A 52 -4.76 -3.05 -13.35
N ARG A 53 -3.97 -3.79 -12.56
CA ARG A 53 -4.40 -5.07 -11.99
C ARG A 53 -5.63 -4.93 -11.08
N ALA A 54 -5.77 -3.78 -10.42
CA ALA A 54 -6.92 -3.45 -9.59
C ALA A 54 -8.08 -2.83 -10.39
N GLY A 55 -8.13 -3.00 -11.71
CA GLY A 55 -9.12 -2.46 -12.62
C GLY A 55 -8.52 -1.50 -13.63
N THR A 56 -9.34 -0.64 -14.26
CA THR A 56 -8.85 0.33 -15.25
C THR A 56 -7.94 1.37 -14.60
N ALA A 57 -6.73 1.53 -15.15
CA ALA A 57 -5.76 2.53 -14.76
C ALA A 57 -4.73 2.73 -15.87
N THR A 58 -3.87 3.73 -15.74
CA THR A 58 -2.78 3.96 -16.68
C THR A 58 -1.75 2.84 -16.58
N CYS A 59 -1.39 2.24 -17.72
CA CYS A 59 -0.27 1.33 -17.83
C CYS A 59 0.97 2.08 -18.30
N TYR A 60 2.02 2.03 -17.50
CA TYR A 60 3.33 2.58 -17.85
C TYR A 60 4.23 1.47 -18.41
N PRO A 61 5.36 1.83 -19.06
CA PRO A 61 6.35 0.83 -19.45
C PRO A 61 6.85 -0.01 -18.26
N GLN A 62 7.30 -1.23 -18.52
CA GLN A 62 7.88 -2.08 -17.49
C GLN A 62 9.12 -1.44 -16.85
N ALA A 63 9.47 -1.87 -15.62
CA ALA A 63 10.58 -1.31 -14.85
C ALA A 63 11.91 -1.30 -15.61
N ILE A 64 12.20 -2.32 -16.43
CA ILE A 64 13.40 -2.36 -17.26
C ILE A 64 13.43 -1.23 -18.30
N GLY A 65 12.29 -0.92 -18.93
CA GLY A 65 12.17 0.19 -19.87
C GLY A 65 12.27 1.55 -19.18
N LEU A 66 11.63 1.69 -18.04
CA LEU A 66 11.71 2.92 -17.22
C LEU A 66 13.14 3.16 -16.72
N GLY A 67 13.83 2.12 -16.23
CA GLY A 67 15.21 2.19 -15.79
C GLY A 67 16.18 2.56 -16.91
N ALA A 68 15.91 2.11 -18.14
CA ALA A 68 16.72 2.42 -19.32
C ALA A 68 16.67 3.89 -19.74
N THR A 69 15.74 4.68 -19.21
CA THR A 69 15.68 6.14 -19.46
C THR A 69 16.76 6.91 -18.74
N PHE A 70 17.28 6.41 -17.61
CA PHE A 70 18.19 7.10 -16.68
C PHE A 70 17.67 8.46 -16.20
N GLU A 71 16.33 8.65 -16.21
CA GLU A 71 15.66 9.91 -15.88
C GLU A 71 14.96 9.82 -14.52
N HIS A 72 15.64 10.23 -13.46
CA HIS A 72 15.13 10.17 -12.08
C HIS A 72 13.84 10.97 -11.89
N ASP A 73 13.78 12.19 -12.44
CA ASP A 73 12.62 13.07 -12.28
C ASP A 73 11.39 12.51 -12.98
N LEU A 74 11.58 11.94 -14.18
CA LEU A 74 10.51 11.26 -14.90
C LEU A 74 9.97 10.06 -14.09
N LEU A 75 10.84 9.23 -13.54
CA LEU A 75 10.42 8.09 -12.72
C LEU A 75 9.66 8.53 -11.48
N HIS A 76 10.12 9.61 -10.84
CA HIS A 76 9.44 10.17 -9.67
C HIS A 76 8.03 10.69 -10.01
N ASP A 77 7.86 11.35 -11.15
CA ASP A 77 6.55 11.85 -11.60
C ASP A 77 5.61 10.71 -12.00
N ILE A 78 6.13 9.67 -12.64
CA ILE A 78 5.37 8.44 -12.91
C ILE A 78 4.92 7.79 -11.58
N ALA A 79 5.80 7.67 -10.61
CA ALA A 79 5.47 7.09 -9.30
C ALA A 79 4.41 7.92 -8.56
N LYS A 80 4.45 9.26 -8.64
CA LYS A 80 3.38 10.12 -8.11
C LYS A 80 2.04 9.87 -8.79
N SER A 81 2.03 9.73 -10.10
CA SER A 81 0.82 9.45 -10.87
C SER A 81 0.22 8.11 -10.50
N ILE A 82 1.05 7.05 -10.40
CA ILE A 82 0.63 5.72 -9.93
C ILE A 82 0.05 5.80 -8.53
N ALA A 83 0.70 6.51 -7.61
CA ALA A 83 0.25 6.66 -6.24
C ALA A 83 -1.10 7.40 -6.15
N LEU A 84 -1.32 8.39 -7.01
CA LEU A 84 -2.58 9.13 -7.09
C LEU A 84 -3.72 8.23 -7.58
N GLU A 85 -3.50 7.46 -8.64
CA GLU A 85 -4.48 6.49 -9.15
C GLU A 85 -4.79 5.39 -8.13
N ALA A 86 -3.79 4.86 -7.44
CA ALA A 86 -3.97 3.88 -6.37
C ALA A 86 -4.82 4.45 -5.22
N ARG A 87 -4.55 5.69 -4.82
CA ARG A 87 -5.33 6.36 -3.77
C ARG A 87 -6.78 6.61 -4.22
N ALA A 88 -6.99 7.02 -5.45
CA ALA A 88 -8.34 7.20 -6.00
C ALA A 88 -9.14 5.90 -5.99
N LYS A 89 -8.52 4.78 -6.40
CA LYS A 89 -9.15 3.45 -6.35
C LYS A 89 -9.48 2.99 -4.93
N TYR A 90 -8.60 3.25 -3.99
CA TYR A 90 -8.82 2.90 -2.58
C TYR A 90 -9.98 3.69 -1.96
N ASN A 91 -10.20 4.92 -2.41
CA ASN A 91 -11.24 5.80 -1.88
C ASN A 91 -12.63 5.61 -2.56
N ALA A 92 -12.70 4.89 -3.68
CA ALA A 92 -13.93 4.64 -4.42
C ALA A 92 -14.73 3.49 -3.82
#